data_3a6df7f6ad3e3b1eafe3e8bd55bc2075
#
_entry.id   3a6df7f6ad3e3b1eafe3e8bd55bc2075
#
_cell.length_a   1.000
_cell.length_b   1.000
_cell.length_c   1.000
_cell.angle_alpha   90.00
_cell.angle_beta   90.00
_cell.angle_gamma   90.00
#
_symmetry.space_group_name_H-M   'P 1'
#
loop_
_entity.id
_entity.type
_entity.pdbx_description
1 polymer ?
#
loop_
_entity_poly.entity_id
_entity_poly.type
_entity_poly.pdbx_seq_one_letter_code
_entity_poly.pdbx_strand_id
1 'polypeptide(L)'
;KEIPENAKYTCRNTTGIFAKPSGIIKHKKDQKYKLLQETLNAIDKAKSATGKADQEVLFGGLEQKLAQLASAAQNAMQSSSAASAQAEAEAEEQQKRNERAEIAEDELKVALRQEIGQGLVDVQREDDRVIITVGAGGAFPSGSAELTSSARKIMEEIAGVNENGNGAINVSGHTDDVPLIFGSQFRDNWDLAAARSSSVVQALEDTGKVPASRMQAVSFGESKPVVENDTAKGRATNRRIEIEINY
;
A
#
# COMPACT_ATOMS: atom_id res chain seq x y z
N LYS A 1 -25.12 -39.61 -13.23
CA LYS A 1 -23.80 -39.38 -13.82
C LYS A 1 -22.95 -38.74 -12.72
N GLU A 2 -22.06 -39.55 -12.17
CA GLU A 2 -21.14 -39.21 -11.10
C GLU A 2 -20.12 -38.18 -11.57
N ILE A 3 -19.84 -37.18 -10.73
CA ILE A 3 -18.77 -36.20 -10.93
C ILE A 3 -17.46 -36.83 -10.43
N PRO A 4 -16.40 -36.88 -11.22
CA PRO A 4 -15.15 -37.52 -10.78
C PRO A 4 -14.41 -36.71 -9.71
N GLU A 5 -13.91 -37.40 -8.71
CA GLU A 5 -13.31 -36.96 -7.45
C GLU A 5 -11.88 -36.36 -7.60
N ASN A 6 -11.40 -36.04 -8.79
CA ASN A 6 -10.02 -35.64 -9.05
C ASN A 6 -9.87 -34.37 -9.91
N ALA A 7 -10.55 -33.28 -9.57
CA ALA A 7 -10.18 -31.97 -10.08
C ALA A 7 -9.25 -31.25 -9.07
N LYS A 8 -7.95 -31.62 -9.11
CA LYS A 8 -6.89 -30.82 -8.46
C LYS A 8 -6.68 -29.55 -9.28
N TYR A 9 -7.26 -28.44 -8.84
CA TYR A 9 -6.87 -27.14 -9.32
C TYR A 9 -5.53 -26.75 -8.71
N THR A 10 -4.46 -26.94 -9.49
CA THR A 10 -3.16 -26.35 -9.21
C THR A 10 -3.18 -24.89 -9.65
N CYS A 11 -3.47 -23.97 -8.75
CA CYS A 11 -3.11 -22.57 -8.93
C CYS A 11 -1.60 -22.44 -8.77
N ARG A 12 -0.89 -22.11 -9.85
CA ARG A 12 0.51 -21.69 -9.80
C ARG A 12 0.60 -20.38 -9.02
N ASN A 13 1.49 -20.37 -8.05
CA ASN A 13 1.91 -19.20 -7.30
C ASN A 13 2.39 -18.09 -8.23
N THR A 14 1.67 -16.96 -8.23
CA THR A 14 2.25 -15.66 -8.42
C THR A 14 2.18 -14.95 -7.07
N THR A 15 3.33 -14.52 -6.60
CA THR A 15 3.62 -13.86 -5.35
C THR A 15 2.68 -12.69 -5.11
N GLY A 16 1.90 -12.76 -4.04
CA GLY A 16 1.05 -11.67 -3.56
C GLY A 16 0.36 -12.09 -2.28
N ILE A 17 0.66 -11.41 -1.22
CA ILE A 17 0.21 -11.61 0.16
C ILE A 17 -1.32 -11.59 0.21
N PHE A 18 -1.96 -12.75 0.16
CA PHE A 18 -3.35 -12.91 0.59
C PHE A 18 -3.36 -13.50 1.99
N ALA A 19 -3.59 -12.65 2.99
CA ALA A 19 -3.97 -13.07 4.32
C ALA A 19 -5.23 -13.94 4.21
N LYS A 20 -5.16 -15.19 4.69
CA LYS A 20 -6.27 -16.15 4.71
C LYS A 20 -7.47 -15.61 5.48
N PRO A 21 -8.65 -15.42 4.87
CA PRO A 21 -9.87 -15.19 5.61
C PRO A 21 -10.46 -16.54 6.06
N SER A 22 -9.72 -17.33 6.83
CA SER A 22 -10.13 -18.71 7.12
C SER A 22 -11.02 -18.86 8.38
N GLY A 23 -11.18 -17.82 9.21
CA GLY A 23 -11.98 -17.90 10.42
C GLY A 23 -13.46 -17.51 10.23
N ILE A 24 -13.71 -16.40 9.54
CA ILE A 24 -15.07 -15.80 9.43
C ILE A 24 -15.97 -16.58 8.46
N ILE A 25 -15.41 -17.10 7.37
CA ILE A 25 -16.16 -17.89 6.37
C ILE A 25 -16.57 -19.24 6.95
N LYS A 26 -15.72 -19.87 7.74
CA LYS A 26 -16.02 -21.15 8.40
C LYS A 26 -17.17 -21.01 9.41
N HIS A 27 -17.13 -19.97 10.24
CA HIS A 27 -18.16 -19.73 11.28
C HIS A 27 -19.55 -19.41 10.69
N LYS A 28 -19.62 -18.63 9.60
CA LYS A 28 -20.89 -18.35 8.88
C LYS A 28 -21.45 -19.59 8.19
N LYS A 29 -20.60 -20.47 7.66
CA LYS A 29 -20.99 -21.74 7.05
C LYS A 29 -21.57 -22.68 8.10
N ASP A 30 -20.94 -22.79 9.26
CA ASP A 30 -21.37 -23.65 10.38
C ASP A 30 -22.72 -23.20 10.96
N GLN A 31 -22.98 -21.89 11.10
CA GLN A 31 -24.29 -21.38 11.55
C GLN A 31 -25.41 -21.70 10.54
N LYS A 32 -25.15 -21.58 9.24
CA LYS A 32 -26.12 -21.88 8.18
C LYS A 32 -26.48 -23.38 8.17
N TYR A 33 -25.49 -24.26 8.31
CA TYR A 33 -25.72 -25.71 8.41
C TYR A 33 -26.49 -26.08 9.68
N LYS A 34 -26.18 -25.48 10.82
CA LYS A 34 -26.88 -25.71 12.09
C LYS A 34 -28.37 -25.34 11.98
N LEU A 35 -28.67 -24.19 11.38
CA LEU A 35 -30.06 -23.73 11.23
C LEU A 35 -30.85 -24.62 10.26
N LEU A 36 -30.20 -25.09 9.20
CA LEU A 36 -30.79 -26.05 8.24
C LEU A 36 -31.10 -27.38 8.90
N GLN A 37 -30.20 -27.92 9.72
CA GLN A 37 -30.34 -29.16 10.46
C GLN A 37 -31.50 -29.06 11.49
N GLU A 38 -31.58 -27.95 12.23
CA GLU A 38 -32.68 -27.68 13.14
C GLU A 38 -34.03 -27.59 12.46
N THR A 39 -34.06 -27.00 11.23
CA THR A 39 -35.28 -26.92 10.43
C THR A 39 -35.72 -28.30 9.92
N LEU A 40 -34.81 -29.14 9.46
CA LEU A 40 -35.07 -30.51 9.03
C LEU A 40 -35.60 -31.36 10.20
N ASN A 41 -34.99 -31.26 11.39
CA ASN A 41 -35.43 -31.95 12.58
C ASN A 41 -36.85 -31.50 13.04
N ALA A 42 -37.18 -30.22 12.87
CA ALA A 42 -38.52 -29.70 13.15
C ALA A 42 -39.58 -30.22 12.16
N ILE A 43 -39.24 -30.37 10.89
CA ILE A 43 -40.12 -30.97 9.87
C ILE A 43 -40.39 -32.45 10.19
N ASP A 44 -39.37 -33.22 10.53
CA ASP A 44 -39.55 -34.64 10.86
C ASP A 44 -40.37 -34.85 12.14
N LYS A 45 -40.21 -33.98 13.13
CA LYS A 45 -41.02 -33.96 14.33
C LYS A 45 -42.49 -33.60 14.04
N ALA A 46 -42.72 -32.64 13.12
CA ALA A 46 -44.06 -32.27 12.70
C ALA A 46 -44.78 -33.40 11.94
N LYS A 47 -44.04 -34.17 11.12
CA LYS A 47 -44.58 -35.35 10.41
C LYS A 47 -44.98 -36.49 11.34
N SER A 48 -44.36 -36.63 12.49
CA SER A 48 -44.62 -37.69 13.46
C SER A 48 -45.67 -37.33 14.53
N ALA A 49 -46.19 -36.10 14.54
CA ALA A 49 -47.19 -35.65 15.48
C ALA A 49 -48.60 -36.23 15.15
N THR A 50 -49.26 -36.81 16.16
CA THR A 50 -50.52 -37.53 16.03
C THR A 50 -51.76 -36.73 16.42
N GLY A 51 -51.64 -35.53 17.02
CA GLY A 51 -52.73 -34.66 17.47
C GLY A 51 -52.82 -33.33 16.69
N LYS A 52 -54.06 -32.82 16.46
CA LYS A 52 -54.25 -31.53 15.77
C LYS A 52 -53.63 -30.33 16.53
N ALA A 53 -53.68 -30.31 17.85
CA ALA A 53 -53.11 -29.26 18.68
C ALA A 53 -51.57 -29.25 18.62
N ASP A 54 -50.92 -30.43 18.60
CA ASP A 54 -49.50 -30.58 18.49
C ASP A 54 -49.00 -30.19 17.08
N GLN A 55 -49.84 -30.44 16.03
CA GLN A 55 -49.52 -30.00 14.66
C GLN A 55 -49.51 -28.47 14.53
N GLU A 56 -50.50 -27.77 15.07
CA GLU A 56 -50.61 -26.31 15.00
C GLU A 56 -49.39 -25.60 15.69
N VAL A 57 -48.97 -26.07 16.85
CA VAL A 57 -47.79 -25.57 17.58
C VAL A 57 -46.49 -25.86 16.80
N LEU A 58 -46.39 -27.03 16.20
CA LEU A 58 -45.21 -27.42 15.41
C LEU A 58 -45.15 -26.67 14.08
N PHE A 59 -46.26 -26.43 13.39
CA PHE A 59 -46.34 -25.64 12.16
C PHE A 59 -46.00 -24.17 12.43
N GLY A 60 -46.52 -23.55 13.51
CA GLY A 60 -46.17 -22.19 13.91
C GLY A 60 -44.68 -22.02 14.19
N GLY A 61 -44.05 -22.98 14.87
CA GLY A 61 -42.60 -23.00 15.11
C GLY A 61 -41.78 -23.18 13.81
N LEU A 62 -42.31 -23.92 12.85
CA LEU A 62 -41.67 -24.13 11.54
C LEU A 62 -41.70 -22.85 10.66
N GLU A 63 -42.86 -22.17 10.62
CA GLU A 63 -42.99 -20.89 9.92
C GLU A 63 -42.06 -19.82 10.46
N GLN A 64 -41.93 -19.75 11.80
CA GLN A 64 -41.02 -18.80 12.43
C GLN A 64 -39.53 -19.10 12.11
N LYS A 65 -39.13 -20.37 12.07
CA LYS A 65 -37.80 -20.79 11.67
C LYS A 65 -37.52 -20.54 10.20
N LEU A 66 -38.51 -20.75 9.33
CA LEU A 66 -38.41 -20.43 7.89
C LEU A 66 -38.24 -18.91 7.65
N ALA A 67 -39.00 -18.09 8.39
CA ALA A 67 -38.85 -16.63 8.31
C ALA A 67 -37.46 -16.16 8.79
N GLN A 68 -36.94 -16.76 9.86
CA GLN A 68 -35.56 -16.47 10.30
C GLN A 68 -34.50 -16.90 9.28
N LEU A 69 -34.67 -18.05 8.63
CA LEU A 69 -33.79 -18.51 7.56
C LEU A 69 -33.84 -17.57 6.36
N ALA A 70 -35.03 -17.13 5.96
CA ALA A 70 -35.20 -16.20 4.85
C ALA A 70 -34.54 -14.85 5.14
N SER A 71 -34.73 -14.30 6.33
CA SER A 71 -34.10 -13.04 6.74
C SER A 71 -32.57 -13.16 6.83
N ALA A 72 -32.05 -14.26 7.37
CA ALA A 72 -30.62 -14.54 7.42
C ALA A 72 -29.99 -14.69 6.02
N ALA A 73 -30.72 -15.32 5.10
CA ALA A 73 -30.28 -15.44 3.69
C ALA A 73 -30.27 -14.08 2.98
N GLN A 74 -31.30 -13.25 3.17
CA GLN A 74 -31.33 -11.89 2.62
C GLN A 74 -30.20 -11.02 3.15
N ASN A 75 -29.95 -11.03 4.46
CA ASN A 75 -28.85 -10.29 5.06
C ASN A 75 -27.47 -10.76 4.56
N ALA A 76 -27.30 -12.07 4.36
CA ALA A 76 -26.09 -12.62 3.79
C ALA A 76 -25.88 -12.22 2.32
N MET A 77 -26.93 -12.15 1.53
CA MET A 77 -26.88 -11.67 0.13
C MET A 77 -26.55 -10.18 0.08
N GLN A 78 -27.19 -9.35 0.90
CA GLN A 78 -26.91 -7.92 0.96
C GLN A 78 -25.49 -7.64 1.42
N SER A 79 -24.99 -8.34 2.43
CA SER A 79 -23.60 -8.17 2.88
C SER A 79 -22.59 -8.62 1.83
N SER A 80 -22.88 -9.65 1.05
CA SER A 80 -21.98 -10.10 -0.04
C SER A 80 -21.99 -9.13 -1.23
N SER A 81 -23.14 -8.58 -1.59
CA SER A 81 -23.22 -7.58 -2.67
C SER A 81 -22.58 -6.25 -2.30
N ALA A 82 -22.72 -5.81 -1.04
CA ALA A 82 -22.03 -4.62 -0.55
C ALA A 82 -20.50 -4.80 -0.53
N ALA A 83 -20.01 -5.98 -0.09
CA ALA A 83 -18.60 -6.29 -0.10
C ALA A 83 -18.00 -6.36 -1.53
N SER A 84 -18.75 -6.92 -2.50
CA SER A 84 -18.29 -6.93 -3.90
C SER A 84 -18.25 -5.53 -4.50
N ALA A 85 -19.27 -4.70 -4.24
CA ALA A 85 -19.29 -3.31 -4.72
C ALA A 85 -18.15 -2.46 -4.10
N GLN A 86 -17.82 -2.67 -2.83
CA GLN A 86 -16.68 -2.02 -2.20
C GLN A 86 -15.35 -2.47 -2.83
N ALA A 87 -15.17 -3.76 -3.06
CA ALA A 87 -13.96 -4.28 -3.67
C ALA A 87 -13.78 -3.78 -5.13
N GLU A 88 -14.87 -3.66 -5.88
CA GLU A 88 -14.84 -3.08 -7.23
C GLU A 88 -14.47 -1.60 -7.20
N ALA A 89 -15.04 -0.82 -6.26
CA ALA A 89 -14.71 0.59 -6.10
C ALA A 89 -13.25 0.82 -5.67
N GLU A 90 -12.74 0.00 -4.73
CA GLU A 90 -11.33 0.04 -4.31
C GLU A 90 -10.39 -0.32 -5.47
N ALA A 91 -10.74 -1.33 -6.27
CA ALA A 91 -9.95 -1.73 -7.44
C ALA A 91 -9.93 -0.64 -8.52
N GLU A 92 -11.05 0.03 -8.76
CA GLU A 92 -11.14 1.16 -9.70
C GLU A 92 -10.32 2.36 -9.22
N GLU A 93 -10.37 2.67 -7.93
CA GLU A 93 -9.56 3.76 -7.34
C GLU A 93 -8.07 3.44 -7.39
N GLN A 94 -7.68 2.19 -7.09
CA GLN A 94 -6.29 1.75 -7.23
C GLN A 94 -5.81 1.85 -8.67
N GLN A 95 -6.62 1.48 -9.64
CA GLN A 95 -6.28 1.61 -11.05
C GLN A 95 -6.06 3.07 -11.46
N LYS A 96 -6.91 3.99 -10.98
CA LYS A 96 -6.74 5.44 -11.21
C LYS A 96 -5.46 5.99 -10.58
N ARG A 97 -5.09 5.52 -9.38
CA ARG A 97 -3.81 5.88 -8.76
C ARG A 97 -2.62 5.38 -9.57
N ASN A 98 -2.65 4.14 -10.02
CA ASN A 98 -1.58 3.57 -10.85
C ASN A 98 -1.42 4.35 -12.18
N GLU A 99 -2.50 4.73 -12.82
CA GLU A 99 -2.48 5.53 -14.06
C GLU A 99 -1.89 6.94 -13.81
N ARG A 100 -2.26 7.58 -12.71
CA ARG A 100 -1.66 8.88 -12.33
C ARG A 100 -0.15 8.75 -12.07
N ALA A 101 0.27 7.70 -11.37
CA ALA A 101 1.68 7.43 -11.11
C ALA A 101 2.47 7.17 -12.40
N GLU A 102 1.87 6.49 -13.39
CA GLU A 102 2.48 6.26 -14.70
C GLU A 102 2.68 7.57 -15.47
N ILE A 103 1.65 8.41 -15.52
CA ILE A 103 1.74 9.72 -16.16
C ILE A 103 2.82 10.58 -15.48
N ALA A 104 2.83 10.62 -14.16
CA ALA A 104 3.80 11.40 -13.40
C ALA A 104 5.24 10.88 -13.56
N GLU A 105 5.44 9.56 -13.65
CA GLU A 105 6.74 8.96 -13.97
C GLU A 105 7.25 9.45 -15.31
N ASP A 106 6.41 9.43 -16.35
CA ASP A 106 6.78 9.88 -17.69
C ASP A 106 7.09 11.37 -17.72
N GLU A 107 6.29 12.21 -17.07
CA GLU A 107 6.53 13.65 -16.95
C GLU A 107 7.84 13.95 -16.21
N LEU A 108 8.11 13.27 -15.11
CA LEU A 108 9.36 13.38 -14.34
C LEU A 108 10.57 12.94 -15.16
N LYS A 109 10.48 11.84 -15.92
CA LYS A 109 11.55 11.40 -16.82
C LYS A 109 11.83 12.38 -17.94
N VAL A 110 10.82 13.07 -18.42
CA VAL A 110 10.98 14.13 -19.42
C VAL A 110 11.63 15.36 -18.80
N ALA A 111 11.12 15.83 -17.66
CA ALA A 111 11.62 17.01 -16.95
C ALA A 111 13.08 16.83 -16.49
N LEU A 112 13.41 15.65 -15.95
CA LEU A 112 14.74 15.32 -15.38
C LEU A 112 15.65 14.57 -16.37
N ARG A 113 15.37 14.63 -17.67
CA ARG A 113 16.09 13.85 -18.70
C ARG A 113 17.60 14.10 -18.71
N GLN A 114 18.01 15.33 -18.48
CA GLN A 114 19.43 15.71 -18.47
C GLN A 114 20.12 15.11 -17.23
N GLU A 115 19.52 15.20 -16.06
CA GLU A 115 20.04 14.73 -14.79
C GLU A 115 20.10 13.20 -14.75
N ILE A 116 19.08 12.54 -15.30
CA ILE A 116 19.06 11.07 -15.51
C ILE A 116 20.19 10.65 -16.45
N GLY A 117 20.38 11.37 -17.57
CA GLY A 117 21.47 11.10 -18.52
C GLY A 117 22.86 11.27 -17.93
N GLN A 118 23.02 12.08 -16.89
CA GLN A 118 24.25 12.27 -16.13
C GLN A 118 24.40 11.28 -14.95
N GLY A 119 23.40 10.46 -14.69
CA GLY A 119 23.39 9.52 -13.56
C GLY A 119 23.26 10.20 -12.18
N LEU A 120 22.74 11.42 -12.12
CA LEU A 120 22.51 12.16 -10.88
C LEU A 120 21.17 11.80 -10.24
N VAL A 121 20.19 11.44 -11.07
CA VAL A 121 18.81 11.11 -10.68
C VAL A 121 18.40 9.81 -11.36
N ASP A 122 17.64 9.01 -10.65
CA ASP A 122 16.91 7.85 -11.16
C ASP A 122 15.45 7.99 -10.81
N VAL A 123 14.54 7.60 -11.71
CA VAL A 123 13.09 7.68 -11.53
C VAL A 123 12.49 6.32 -11.82
N GLN A 124 11.84 5.74 -10.83
CA GLN A 124 11.21 4.43 -10.90
C GLN A 124 9.78 4.50 -10.37
N ARG A 125 8.88 3.72 -10.95
CA ARG A 125 7.52 3.56 -10.45
C ARG A 125 7.34 2.20 -9.78
N GLU A 126 6.64 2.20 -8.66
CA GLU A 126 6.17 1.02 -7.95
C GLU A 126 4.67 1.15 -7.68
N ASP A 127 3.84 0.47 -8.45
CA ASP A 127 2.38 0.52 -8.38
C ASP A 127 1.83 1.97 -8.50
N ASP A 128 1.31 2.53 -7.42
CA ASP A 128 0.70 3.85 -7.33
C ASP A 128 1.65 4.93 -6.77
N ARG A 129 2.96 4.66 -6.74
CA ARG A 129 3.97 5.61 -6.27
C ARG A 129 5.14 5.73 -7.22
N VAL A 130 5.74 6.90 -7.24
CA VAL A 130 6.98 7.17 -7.97
C VAL A 130 8.09 7.47 -6.98
N ILE A 131 9.22 6.80 -7.15
CA ILE A 131 10.42 6.95 -6.33
C ILE A 131 11.49 7.63 -7.17
N ILE A 132 11.92 8.81 -6.71
CA ILE A 132 13.00 9.57 -7.32
C ILE A 132 14.20 9.45 -6.42
N THR A 133 15.27 8.82 -6.92
CA THR A 133 16.55 8.68 -6.20
C THR A 133 17.53 9.71 -6.69
N VAL A 134 18.03 10.56 -5.78
CA VAL A 134 19.03 11.58 -6.06
C VAL A 134 20.32 11.22 -5.31
N GLY A 135 21.42 11.06 -6.07
CA GLY A 135 22.73 10.79 -5.49
C GLY A 135 23.23 11.97 -4.64
N ALA A 136 23.56 11.70 -3.37
CA ALA A 136 23.98 12.77 -2.45
C ALA A 136 25.25 13.49 -2.91
N GLY A 137 26.15 12.84 -3.64
CA GLY A 137 27.39 13.47 -4.15
C GLY A 137 27.17 14.60 -5.14
N GLY A 138 26.03 14.60 -5.87
CA GLY A 138 25.62 15.70 -6.76
C GLY A 138 24.71 16.72 -6.06
N ALA A 139 23.96 16.26 -5.05
CA ALA A 139 22.96 17.08 -4.38
C ALA A 139 23.56 17.95 -3.26
N PHE A 140 24.61 17.49 -2.57
CA PHE A 140 25.21 18.17 -1.40
C PHE A 140 26.74 18.21 -1.51
N PRO A 141 27.38 19.29 -1.04
CA PRO A 141 28.80 19.26 -0.75
C PRO A 141 29.13 18.20 0.32
N SER A 142 30.36 17.71 0.33
CA SER A 142 30.81 16.71 1.31
C SER A 142 30.59 17.19 2.75
N GLY A 143 29.96 16.36 3.58
CA GLY A 143 29.66 16.68 4.99
C GLY A 143 28.64 17.81 5.19
N SER A 144 27.97 18.25 4.14
CA SER A 144 26.95 19.31 4.18
C SER A 144 25.53 18.77 3.97
N ALA A 145 24.56 19.49 4.46
CA ALA A 145 23.14 19.33 4.15
C ALA A 145 22.60 20.51 3.31
N GLU A 146 23.44 21.42 2.84
CA GLU A 146 23.06 22.49 1.96
C GLU A 146 22.97 22.00 0.51
N LEU A 147 21.82 22.23 -0.15
CA LEU A 147 21.63 21.82 -1.54
C LEU A 147 22.47 22.64 -2.50
N THR A 148 23.10 21.97 -3.45
CA THR A 148 23.74 22.63 -4.61
C THR A 148 22.73 23.35 -5.46
N SER A 149 23.17 24.29 -6.30
CA SER A 149 22.31 24.97 -7.26
C SER A 149 21.67 24.01 -8.28
N SER A 150 22.38 22.94 -8.65
CA SER A 150 21.83 21.88 -9.52
C SER A 150 20.73 21.09 -8.83
N ALA A 151 20.93 20.73 -7.56
CA ALA A 151 19.92 20.02 -6.79
C ALA A 151 18.65 20.87 -6.56
N ARG A 152 18.80 22.18 -6.34
CA ARG A 152 17.65 23.10 -6.24
C ARG A 152 16.80 23.11 -7.51
N LYS A 153 17.43 23.09 -8.70
CA LYS A 153 16.72 22.99 -9.98
C LYS A 153 15.97 21.65 -10.11
N ILE A 154 16.59 20.55 -9.68
CA ILE A 154 15.92 19.24 -9.64
C ILE A 154 14.66 19.31 -8.75
N MET A 155 14.76 19.94 -7.57
CA MET A 155 13.58 20.10 -6.68
C MET A 155 12.50 20.97 -7.31
N GLU A 156 12.87 22.00 -8.07
CA GLU A 156 11.94 22.88 -8.79
C GLU A 156 11.17 22.10 -9.89
N GLU A 157 11.85 21.24 -10.66
CA GLU A 157 11.22 20.38 -11.67
C GLU A 157 10.28 19.35 -11.02
N ILE A 158 10.74 18.67 -9.95
CA ILE A 158 9.91 17.74 -9.19
C ILE A 158 8.66 18.42 -8.64
N ALA A 159 8.81 19.61 -8.05
CA ALA A 159 7.70 20.37 -7.53
C ALA A 159 6.72 20.81 -8.64
N GLY A 160 7.24 21.14 -9.83
CA GLY A 160 6.44 21.52 -10.99
C GLY A 160 5.48 20.41 -11.43
N VAL A 161 6.00 19.20 -11.60
CA VAL A 161 5.18 18.03 -11.97
C VAL A 161 4.12 17.72 -10.89
N ASN A 162 4.43 17.99 -9.62
CA ASN A 162 3.55 17.67 -8.49
C ASN A 162 2.67 18.81 -7.98
N GLU A 163 2.63 19.95 -8.68
CA GLU A 163 1.89 21.14 -8.28
C GLU A 163 0.39 20.88 -8.10
N ASN A 164 -0.22 20.13 -9.03
CA ASN A 164 -1.63 19.79 -9.00
C ASN A 164 -1.93 18.45 -8.31
N GLY A 165 -0.91 17.77 -7.81
CA GLY A 165 -1.06 16.53 -7.07
C GLY A 165 -1.58 16.76 -5.65
N ASN A 166 -2.16 15.72 -5.06
CA ASN A 166 -2.65 15.73 -3.67
C ASN A 166 -2.05 14.62 -2.81
N GLY A 167 -1.24 13.76 -3.38
CA GLY A 167 -0.60 12.65 -2.69
C GLY A 167 0.50 13.08 -1.72
N ALA A 168 0.82 12.23 -0.77
CA ALA A 168 1.90 12.45 0.19
C ALA A 168 3.28 12.31 -0.47
N ILE A 169 4.22 13.12 -0.04
CA ILE A 169 5.63 13.11 -0.47
C ILE A 169 6.51 12.80 0.73
N ASN A 170 7.20 11.66 0.69
CA ASN A 170 8.12 11.23 1.74
C ASN A 170 9.56 11.39 1.25
N VAL A 171 10.34 12.21 1.92
CA VAL A 171 11.74 12.44 1.61
C VAL A 171 12.62 11.69 2.60
N SER A 172 13.33 10.69 2.13
CA SER A 172 14.17 9.80 2.94
C SER A 172 15.66 10.07 2.71
N GLY A 173 16.38 10.33 3.80
CA GLY A 173 17.83 10.54 3.77
C GLY A 173 18.59 9.27 4.16
N HIS A 174 19.62 8.94 3.35
CA HIS A 174 20.49 7.78 3.55
C HIS A 174 21.96 8.19 3.48
N THR A 175 22.79 7.52 4.28
CA THR A 175 24.26 7.65 4.27
C THR A 175 24.93 6.31 3.94
N ASP A 176 26.23 6.33 3.76
CA ASP A 176 27.05 5.14 3.90
C ASP A 176 27.34 4.87 5.40
N ASP A 177 28.10 3.82 5.69
CA ASP A 177 28.48 3.37 7.04
C ASP A 177 29.74 4.05 7.57
N VAL A 178 30.35 5.00 6.85
CA VAL A 178 31.55 5.69 7.31
C VAL A 178 31.17 6.68 8.40
N PRO A 179 31.77 6.59 9.61
CA PRO A 179 31.52 7.56 10.67
C PRO A 179 31.93 8.98 10.25
N LEU A 180 31.19 9.97 10.73
CA LEU A 180 31.53 11.36 10.49
C LEU A 180 32.83 11.75 11.20
N ILE A 181 33.59 12.67 10.59
CA ILE A 181 34.86 13.17 11.14
C ILE A 181 34.56 13.97 12.41
N PHE A 182 35.43 13.84 13.43
CA PHE A 182 35.35 14.63 14.64
C PHE A 182 35.37 16.14 14.32
N GLY A 183 34.44 16.89 14.91
CA GLY A 183 34.24 18.31 14.62
C GLY A 183 33.28 18.60 13.47
N SER A 184 32.63 17.58 12.91
CA SER A 184 31.49 17.77 12.02
C SER A 184 30.39 18.57 12.73
N GLN A 185 29.60 19.33 11.96
CA GLN A 185 28.43 20.01 12.51
C GLN A 185 27.29 19.04 12.86
N PHE A 186 27.34 17.79 12.34
CA PHE A 186 26.38 16.71 12.63
C PHE A 186 27.00 15.71 13.61
N ARG A 187 26.20 15.18 14.53
CA ARG A 187 26.64 14.22 15.55
C ARG A 187 27.00 12.86 14.97
N ASP A 188 26.20 12.39 14.02
CA ASP A 188 26.25 11.07 13.41
C ASP A 188 25.59 11.06 12.02
N ASN A 189 25.60 9.90 11.38
CA ASN A 189 24.98 9.67 10.06
C ASN A 189 23.47 9.87 10.06
N TRP A 190 22.79 9.62 11.18
CA TRP A 190 21.36 9.86 11.32
C TRP A 190 21.04 11.36 11.32
N ASP A 191 21.84 12.14 12.01
CA ASP A 191 21.70 13.61 12.08
C ASP A 191 21.94 14.26 10.71
N LEU A 192 22.99 13.81 10.01
CA LEU A 192 23.30 14.26 8.66
C LEU A 192 22.17 13.91 7.65
N ALA A 193 21.67 12.67 7.71
CA ALA A 193 20.58 12.22 6.83
C ALA A 193 19.27 12.98 7.09
N ALA A 194 18.95 13.23 8.38
CA ALA A 194 17.81 14.04 8.78
C ALA A 194 17.91 15.48 8.27
N ALA A 195 19.06 16.11 8.42
CA ALA A 195 19.28 17.47 7.93
C ALA A 195 19.17 17.56 6.40
N ARG A 196 19.67 16.56 5.67
CA ARG A 196 19.57 16.50 4.20
C ARG A 196 18.12 16.32 3.72
N SER A 197 17.38 15.39 4.30
CA SER A 197 15.96 15.21 3.94
C SER A 197 15.14 16.44 4.27
N SER A 198 15.42 17.12 5.39
CA SER A 198 14.77 18.38 5.74
C SER A 198 15.09 19.50 4.74
N SER A 199 16.36 19.60 4.27
CA SER A 199 16.75 20.60 3.27
C SER A 199 16.05 20.38 1.92
N VAL A 200 15.79 19.12 1.54
CA VAL A 200 15.01 18.79 0.34
C VAL A 200 13.56 19.20 0.50
N VAL A 201 12.92 18.87 1.63
CA VAL A 201 11.55 19.31 1.94
C VAL A 201 11.43 20.83 1.91
N GLN A 202 12.38 21.55 2.53
CA GLN A 202 12.42 23.00 2.48
C GLN A 202 12.55 23.54 1.05
N ALA A 203 13.39 22.94 0.23
CA ALA A 203 13.56 23.38 -1.15
C ALA A 203 12.29 23.14 -2.01
N LEU A 204 11.56 22.05 -1.77
CA LEU A 204 10.26 21.79 -2.41
C LEU A 204 9.19 22.82 -1.93
N GLU A 205 9.15 23.12 -0.63
CA GLU A 205 8.24 24.12 -0.05
C GLU A 205 8.53 25.53 -0.59
N ASP A 206 9.80 25.91 -0.68
CA ASP A 206 10.25 27.23 -1.17
C ASP A 206 9.79 27.53 -2.61
N THR A 207 9.47 26.49 -3.40
CA THR A 207 8.89 26.66 -4.74
C THR A 207 7.48 27.23 -4.71
N GLY A 208 6.75 27.11 -3.58
CA GLY A 208 5.35 27.47 -3.41
C GLY A 208 4.35 26.55 -4.14
N LYS A 209 4.84 25.50 -4.83
CA LYS A 209 4.03 24.56 -5.63
C LYS A 209 3.51 23.39 -4.80
N VAL A 210 4.27 22.96 -3.80
CA VAL A 210 3.93 21.83 -2.93
C VAL A 210 3.74 22.31 -1.49
N PRO A 211 2.54 22.14 -0.90
CA PRO A 211 2.31 22.56 0.48
C PRO A 211 3.00 21.63 1.48
N ALA A 212 3.55 22.20 2.57
CA ALA A 212 4.24 21.46 3.62
C ALA A 212 3.43 20.31 4.22
N SER A 213 2.10 20.45 4.25
CA SER A 213 1.19 19.43 4.80
C SER A 213 1.22 18.09 4.04
N ARG A 214 1.76 18.08 2.82
CA ARG A 214 1.94 16.85 1.99
C ARG A 214 3.29 16.19 2.20
N MET A 215 4.23 16.84 2.87
CA MET A 215 5.63 16.44 2.90
C MET A 215 6.07 15.92 4.26
N GLN A 216 6.93 14.90 4.26
CA GLN A 216 7.60 14.37 5.44
C GLN A 216 9.08 14.20 5.16
N ALA A 217 9.93 14.58 6.12
CA ALA A 217 11.36 14.31 6.10
C ALA A 217 11.66 13.13 7.03
N VAL A 218 12.30 12.09 6.52
CA VAL A 218 12.65 10.87 7.26
C VAL A 218 14.15 10.63 7.16
N SER A 219 14.76 10.19 8.26
CA SER A 219 16.16 9.75 8.28
C SER A 219 16.23 8.24 8.42
N PHE A 220 17.05 7.60 7.62
CA PHE A 220 17.46 6.21 7.79
C PHE A 220 18.96 6.07 8.10
N GLY A 221 19.74 7.15 8.03
CA GLY A 221 21.18 7.09 8.25
C GLY A 221 21.81 6.00 7.39
N GLU A 222 22.64 5.16 8.01
CA GLU A 222 23.30 4.00 7.40
C GLU A 222 22.46 2.70 7.44
N SER A 223 21.26 2.71 8.04
CA SER A 223 20.51 1.50 8.38
C SER A 223 19.86 0.76 7.19
N LYS A 224 19.74 1.42 6.03
CA LYS A 224 19.12 0.85 4.83
C LYS A 224 20.04 0.98 3.60
N PRO A 225 21.17 0.26 3.55
CA PRO A 225 22.00 0.24 2.36
C PRO A 225 21.30 -0.52 1.21
N VAL A 226 21.43 -0.03 -0.02
CA VAL A 226 20.94 -0.71 -1.23
C VAL A 226 22.01 -1.58 -1.90
N VAL A 227 23.28 -1.34 -1.54
CA VAL A 227 24.43 -2.16 -1.94
C VAL A 227 25.39 -2.25 -0.76
N GLU A 228 26.34 -3.21 -0.79
CA GLU A 228 27.38 -3.32 0.21
C GLU A 228 28.27 -2.07 0.27
N ASN A 229 28.71 -1.68 1.49
CA ASN A 229 29.55 -0.50 1.73
C ASN A 229 31.06 -0.75 1.49
N ASP A 230 31.46 -1.94 1.02
CA ASP A 230 32.85 -2.38 0.90
C ASP A 230 33.67 -1.54 -0.10
N THR A 231 33.02 -0.97 -1.11
CA THR A 231 33.67 -0.20 -2.15
C THR A 231 33.29 1.28 -2.12
N ALA A 232 34.16 2.15 -2.61
CA ALA A 232 33.87 3.57 -2.76
C ALA A 232 32.62 3.81 -3.63
N LYS A 233 32.41 2.97 -4.65
CA LYS A 233 31.23 3.03 -5.51
C LYS A 233 29.97 2.62 -4.75
N GLY A 234 30.02 1.52 -3.98
CA GLY A 234 28.88 1.08 -3.16
C GLY A 234 28.48 2.14 -2.14
N ARG A 235 29.44 2.70 -1.42
CA ARG A 235 29.20 3.82 -0.50
C ARG A 235 28.59 5.03 -1.19
N ALA A 236 29.05 5.38 -2.40
CA ALA A 236 28.49 6.48 -3.16
C ALA A 236 27.03 6.23 -3.56
N THR A 237 26.67 4.99 -3.88
CA THR A 237 25.28 4.59 -4.17
C THR A 237 24.41 4.67 -2.90
N ASN A 238 24.92 4.26 -1.74
CA ASN A 238 24.19 4.31 -0.47
C ASN A 238 23.95 5.74 0.02
N ARG A 239 24.86 6.69 -0.25
CA ARG A 239 24.64 8.11 0.01
C ARG A 239 23.66 8.69 -1.00
N ARG A 240 22.36 8.67 -0.66
CA ARG A 240 21.27 9.11 -1.53
C ARG A 240 20.14 9.76 -0.76
N ILE A 241 19.31 10.47 -1.48
CA ILE A 241 17.97 10.89 -1.05
C ILE A 241 16.96 10.15 -1.92
N GLU A 242 15.95 9.59 -1.32
CA GLU A 242 14.78 9.05 -1.99
C GLU A 242 13.58 9.97 -1.74
N ILE A 243 12.92 10.39 -2.81
CA ILE A 243 11.69 11.18 -2.78
C ILE A 243 10.59 10.25 -3.30
N GLU A 244 9.75 9.76 -2.40
CA GLU A 244 8.60 8.90 -2.71
C GLU A 244 7.35 9.75 -2.79
N ILE A 245 6.64 9.69 -3.91
CA ILE A 245 5.41 10.43 -4.17
C ILE A 245 4.28 9.42 -4.39
N ASN A 246 3.26 9.47 -3.56
CA ASN A 246 2.06 8.64 -3.69
C ASN A 246 1.00 9.36 -4.55
N TYR A 247 0.22 8.61 -5.33
CA TYR A 247 -0.76 9.17 -6.27
C TYR A 247 -2.19 8.69 -6.02
#